data_0d022978ecb7481eb35d2b0abf5d3cc9
#
_entry.id   0d022978ecb7481eb35d2b0abf5d3cc9
#
_cell.length_a   1.000
_cell.length_b   1.000
_cell.length_c   1.000
_cell.angle_alpha   90.00
_cell.angle_beta   90.00
_cell.angle_gamma   90.00
#
_symmetry.space_group_name_H-M   'P 1'
#
loop_
_entity.id
_entity.type
_entity.pdbx_description
1 polymer ?
#
loop_
_entity_poly.entity_id
_entity_poly.type
_entity_poly.pdbx_seq_one_letter_code
_entity_poly.pdbx_strand_id
1 'polypeptide(L)'
;MKRRLDVLLVEKGFAESRSRAKALVEAGQVYLAKVGGEEKLDKVSLELPADAPVFVKIGSANRFVSRAGLKLEGALSRVGLSVLNWECLDVGQSTGGFTDCLLRAGASRVVGVDVGKDQLAQKIKDDPRVIFFEGVNARELSRHPEVRDGFTNKKADLIVMDLSFISQTMVLPELGVFAEEKTRLISLVKPQFEVGPEGLGKGGIVRDPLLYDRVRSKIAEAVTEHGWKILDDFESPIPGKEGNKEFFIYGIKTGD
;
A
#
# COMPACT_ATOMS: atom_id res chain seq x y z
N MET A 1 30.28 -25.25 11.44
CA MET A 1 30.64 -23.85 11.78
C MET A 1 29.41 -23.13 12.24
N LYS A 2 29.46 -22.35 13.34
CA LYS A 2 28.29 -21.56 13.79
C LYS A 2 28.21 -20.24 13.06
N ARG A 3 27.00 -19.75 12.82
CA ARG A 3 26.66 -18.47 12.20
C ARG A 3 25.66 -17.71 13.06
N ARG A 4 25.78 -16.39 13.13
CA ARG A 4 24.76 -15.55 13.75
C ARG A 4 23.46 -15.65 12.94
N LEU A 5 22.31 -15.59 13.60
CA LEU A 5 21.01 -15.76 12.99
C LEU A 5 20.76 -14.75 11.86
N ASP A 6 21.13 -13.46 12.07
CA ASP A 6 20.99 -12.42 11.05
C ASP A 6 21.81 -12.71 9.77
N VAL A 7 22.99 -13.31 9.93
CA VAL A 7 23.85 -13.71 8.80
C VAL A 7 23.27 -14.96 8.13
N LEU A 8 22.89 -15.96 8.94
CA LEU A 8 22.32 -17.23 8.45
C LEU A 8 21.05 -17.01 7.60
N LEU A 9 20.18 -16.09 8.00
CA LEU A 9 18.97 -15.75 7.25
C LEU A 9 19.28 -15.14 5.87
N VAL A 10 20.35 -14.35 5.77
CA VAL A 10 20.79 -13.80 4.47
C VAL A 10 21.43 -14.90 3.63
N GLU A 11 22.34 -15.71 4.20
CA GLU A 11 23.00 -16.83 3.49
C GLU A 11 21.99 -17.85 2.95
N LYS A 12 20.88 -18.08 3.65
CA LYS A 12 19.79 -18.97 3.23
C LYS A 12 18.74 -18.33 2.32
N GLY A 13 18.90 -17.05 1.95
CA GLY A 13 17.98 -16.34 1.06
C GLY A 13 16.65 -15.92 1.69
N PHE A 14 16.50 -15.99 3.02
CA PHE A 14 15.31 -15.54 3.71
C PHE A 14 15.22 -14.01 3.86
N ALA A 15 16.35 -13.31 3.67
CA ALA A 15 16.41 -11.85 3.73
C ALA A 15 17.49 -11.33 2.76
N GLU A 16 17.22 -10.19 2.14
CA GLU A 16 18.12 -9.51 1.19
C GLU A 16 19.29 -8.80 1.90
N SER A 17 19.15 -8.53 3.19
CA SER A 17 20.16 -7.85 4.00
C SER A 17 20.04 -8.23 5.48
N ARG A 18 21.14 -7.98 6.24
CA ARG A 18 21.15 -8.20 7.70
C ARG A 18 20.13 -7.32 8.44
N SER A 19 19.88 -6.10 7.96
CA SER A 19 18.85 -5.23 8.50
C SER A 19 17.45 -5.83 8.31
N ARG A 20 17.19 -6.43 7.15
CA ARG A 20 15.93 -7.14 6.88
C ARG A 20 15.81 -8.40 7.73
N ALA A 21 16.88 -9.17 7.87
CA ALA A 21 16.93 -10.34 8.73
C ALA A 21 16.64 -9.98 10.20
N LYS A 22 17.22 -8.88 10.72
CA LYS A 22 16.92 -8.34 12.04
C LYS A 22 15.43 -8.03 12.20
N ALA A 23 14.82 -7.35 11.23
CA ALA A 23 13.39 -7.03 11.26
C ALA A 23 12.49 -8.29 11.31
N LEU A 24 12.86 -9.38 10.61
CA LEU A 24 12.16 -10.66 10.66
C LEU A 24 12.21 -11.29 12.05
N VAL A 25 13.37 -11.25 12.70
CA VAL A 25 13.55 -11.79 14.07
C VAL A 25 12.77 -10.97 15.08
N GLU A 26 12.86 -9.64 15.03
CA GLU A 26 12.15 -8.71 15.91
C GLU A 26 10.62 -8.79 15.71
N ALA A 27 10.15 -9.08 14.50
CA ALA A 27 8.75 -9.36 14.20
C ALA A 27 8.30 -10.76 14.67
N GLY A 28 9.20 -11.57 15.23
CA GLY A 28 8.89 -12.90 15.72
C GLY A 28 8.48 -13.91 14.67
N GLN A 29 9.04 -13.78 13.47
CA GLN A 29 8.69 -14.59 12.30
C GLN A 29 9.69 -15.71 12.01
N VAL A 30 10.80 -15.78 12.74
CA VAL A 30 11.87 -16.75 12.53
C VAL A 30 11.73 -17.90 13.51
N TYR A 31 11.79 -19.11 12.99
CA TYR A 31 11.61 -20.35 13.74
C TYR A 31 12.71 -21.35 13.40
N LEU A 32 13.01 -22.23 14.37
CA LEU A 32 13.85 -23.41 14.20
C LEU A 32 12.93 -24.64 14.22
N ALA A 33 13.02 -25.49 13.20
CA ALA A 33 12.32 -26.76 13.19
C ALA A 33 12.97 -27.72 14.18
N LYS A 34 12.15 -28.39 15.02
CA LYS A 34 12.56 -29.41 15.98
C LYS A 34 11.73 -30.67 15.80
N VAL A 35 12.24 -31.80 16.30
CA VAL A 35 11.46 -33.03 16.37
C VAL A 35 10.26 -32.80 17.31
N GLY A 36 9.06 -32.89 16.76
CA GLY A 36 7.81 -32.70 17.51
C GLY A 36 7.32 -31.24 17.59
N GLY A 37 7.93 -30.29 16.85
CA GLY A 37 7.45 -28.92 16.85
C GLY A 37 8.43 -27.91 16.28
N GLU A 38 8.27 -26.67 16.69
CA GLU A 38 9.11 -25.56 16.27
C GLU A 38 9.42 -24.65 17.45
N GLU A 39 10.58 -24.01 17.41
CA GLU A 39 11.00 -23.01 18.40
C GLU A 39 11.09 -21.63 17.74
N LYS A 40 10.42 -20.64 18.34
CA LYS A 40 10.55 -19.25 17.91
C LYS A 40 11.91 -18.70 18.28
N LEU A 41 12.57 -18.04 17.34
CA LEU A 41 13.86 -17.38 17.54
C LEU A 41 13.65 -15.87 17.65
N ASP A 42 13.99 -15.30 18.78
CA ASP A 42 13.78 -13.86 19.12
C ASP A 42 15.08 -13.06 19.29
N LYS A 43 16.24 -13.75 19.21
CA LYS A 43 17.54 -13.12 19.43
C LYS A 43 18.35 -13.05 18.14
N VAL A 44 18.50 -11.86 17.58
CA VAL A 44 19.20 -11.56 16.33
C VAL A 44 20.64 -12.11 16.30
N SER A 45 21.33 -12.01 17.45
CA SER A 45 22.74 -12.46 17.59
C SER A 45 22.89 -13.94 17.95
N LEU A 46 21.79 -14.72 18.00
CA LEU A 46 21.83 -16.15 18.28
C LEU A 46 22.75 -16.86 17.31
N GLU A 47 23.66 -17.69 17.81
CA GLU A 47 24.55 -18.49 16.96
C GLU A 47 24.00 -19.90 16.78
N LEU A 48 23.82 -20.29 15.54
CA LEU A 48 23.32 -21.59 15.13
C LEU A 48 24.30 -22.28 14.16
N PRO A 49 24.29 -23.61 14.07
CA PRO A 49 24.97 -24.32 12.98
C PRO A 49 24.52 -23.79 11.61
N ALA A 50 25.43 -23.74 10.62
CA ALA A 50 25.11 -23.24 9.29
C ALA A 50 23.99 -24.05 8.58
N ASP A 51 23.87 -25.31 8.92
CA ASP A 51 22.85 -26.25 8.45
C ASP A 51 21.58 -26.25 9.28
N ALA A 52 21.50 -25.42 10.35
CA ALA A 52 20.33 -25.37 11.21
C ALA A 52 19.03 -25.18 10.37
N PRO A 53 17.98 -25.96 10.64
CA PRO A 53 16.74 -25.93 9.88
C PRO A 53 15.88 -24.73 10.31
N VAL A 54 16.41 -23.52 10.09
CA VAL A 54 15.66 -22.28 10.31
C VAL A 54 14.72 -22.05 9.14
N PHE A 55 13.55 -21.51 9.45
CA PHE A 55 12.58 -21.06 8.45
C PHE A 55 11.89 -19.80 8.92
N VAL A 56 11.31 -19.07 7.97
CA VAL A 56 10.54 -17.86 8.24
C VAL A 56 9.07 -18.17 8.01
N LYS A 57 8.27 -18.05 9.07
CA LYS A 57 6.82 -17.98 8.88
C LYS A 57 6.52 -16.59 8.33
N ILE A 58 6.21 -16.55 7.05
CA ILE A 58 5.71 -15.31 6.43
C ILE A 58 4.35 -15.05 7.08
N GLY A 59 4.38 -14.31 8.19
CA GLY A 59 3.15 -13.71 8.71
C GLY A 59 2.58 -12.76 7.66
N SER A 60 1.29 -12.47 7.74
CA SER A 60 0.61 -11.53 6.81
C SER A 60 1.39 -10.21 6.63
N ALA A 61 2.13 -9.76 7.63
CA ALA A 61 2.94 -8.54 7.61
C ALA A 61 4.06 -8.49 6.55
N ASN A 62 4.57 -9.62 6.07
CA ASN A 62 5.66 -9.69 5.08
C ASN A 62 5.23 -10.24 3.72
N ARG A 63 3.93 -10.36 3.50
CA ARG A 63 3.38 -10.86 2.24
C ARG A 63 3.63 -9.90 1.09
N PHE A 64 3.63 -8.61 1.35
CA PHE A 64 3.83 -7.54 0.39
C PHE A 64 5.13 -6.77 0.66
N VAL A 65 5.60 -5.98 -0.31
CA VAL A 65 6.79 -5.11 -0.15
C VAL A 65 6.64 -4.09 0.98
N SER A 66 5.39 -3.76 1.35
CA SER A 66 5.09 -2.93 2.51
C SER A 66 3.74 -3.31 3.14
N ARG A 67 3.48 -2.82 4.37
CA ARG A 67 2.21 -3.03 5.08
C ARG A 67 0.99 -2.46 4.32
N ALA A 68 1.22 -1.48 3.44
CA ALA A 68 0.16 -0.90 2.63
C ALA A 68 -0.57 -1.96 1.79
N GLY A 69 0.14 -2.96 1.26
CA GLY A 69 -0.47 -4.06 0.51
C GLY A 69 -1.53 -4.84 1.28
N LEU A 70 -1.36 -5.01 2.60
CA LEU A 70 -2.38 -5.66 3.44
C LEU A 70 -3.65 -4.80 3.60
N LYS A 71 -3.50 -3.46 3.59
CA LYS A 71 -4.65 -2.55 3.64
C LYS A 71 -5.50 -2.72 2.38
N LEU A 72 -4.86 -2.65 1.21
CA LEU A 72 -5.56 -2.79 -0.06
C LEU A 72 -6.15 -4.20 -0.24
N GLU A 73 -5.42 -5.26 0.16
CA GLU A 73 -5.95 -6.63 0.13
C GLU A 73 -7.25 -6.76 0.93
N GLY A 74 -7.26 -6.19 2.14
CA GLY A 74 -8.46 -6.18 2.96
C GLY A 74 -9.59 -5.33 2.36
N ALA A 75 -9.27 -4.21 1.72
CA ALA A 75 -10.25 -3.39 1.02
C ALA A 75 -10.87 -4.13 -0.18
N LEU A 76 -10.06 -4.73 -1.05
CA LEU A 76 -10.52 -5.53 -2.19
C LEU A 76 -11.41 -6.69 -1.74
N SER A 77 -11.00 -7.41 -0.68
CA SER A 77 -11.77 -8.50 -0.10
C SER A 77 -13.12 -8.03 0.45
N ARG A 78 -13.13 -6.90 1.17
CA ARG A 78 -14.37 -6.34 1.73
C ARG A 78 -15.39 -6.00 0.68
N VAL A 79 -14.95 -5.33 -0.39
CA VAL A 79 -15.87 -4.90 -1.46
C VAL A 79 -16.12 -5.98 -2.52
N GLY A 80 -15.50 -7.16 -2.37
CA GLY A 80 -15.67 -8.27 -3.31
C GLY A 80 -15.17 -7.97 -4.71
N LEU A 81 -14.15 -7.10 -4.85
CA LEU A 81 -13.66 -6.63 -6.15
C LEU A 81 -12.53 -7.52 -6.67
N SER A 82 -12.73 -8.11 -7.84
CA SER A 82 -11.67 -8.78 -8.60
C SER A 82 -11.03 -7.79 -9.58
N VAL A 83 -9.70 -7.74 -9.57
CA VAL A 83 -8.90 -6.90 -10.48
C VAL A 83 -8.19 -7.74 -11.55
N LEU A 84 -8.64 -8.97 -11.76
CA LEU A 84 -8.06 -9.89 -12.73
C LEU A 84 -8.11 -9.28 -14.15
N ASN A 85 -6.94 -9.19 -14.80
CA ASN A 85 -6.72 -8.58 -16.11
C ASN A 85 -7.01 -7.09 -16.21
N TRP A 86 -7.15 -6.38 -15.08
CA TRP A 86 -7.38 -4.94 -15.06
C TRP A 86 -6.08 -4.15 -15.20
N GLU A 87 -6.19 -2.96 -15.78
CA GLU A 87 -5.15 -1.94 -15.78
C GLU A 87 -5.44 -0.93 -14.65
N CYS A 88 -4.50 -0.76 -13.72
CA CYS A 88 -4.71 0.00 -12.50
C CYS A 88 -3.77 1.20 -12.40
N LEU A 89 -4.25 2.33 -11.87
CA LEU A 89 -3.45 3.49 -11.49
C LEU A 89 -3.19 3.45 -9.98
N ASP A 90 -1.92 3.53 -9.57
CA ASP A 90 -1.51 3.60 -8.16
C ASP A 90 -0.94 5.00 -7.87
N VAL A 91 -1.73 5.86 -7.19
CA VAL A 91 -1.38 7.24 -6.88
C VAL A 91 -0.81 7.32 -5.45
N GLY A 92 0.47 7.67 -5.35
CA GLY A 92 1.25 7.58 -4.12
C GLY A 92 1.89 6.19 -3.96
N GLN A 93 2.53 5.70 -5.03
CA GLN A 93 3.06 4.34 -5.13
C GLN A 93 4.10 4.00 -4.06
N SER A 94 4.95 4.97 -3.66
CA SER A 94 5.98 4.81 -2.63
C SER A 94 6.83 3.54 -2.84
N THR A 95 6.89 2.65 -1.84
CA THR A 95 7.61 1.36 -1.95
C THR A 95 6.90 0.31 -2.82
N GLY A 96 5.69 0.58 -3.31
CA GLY A 96 4.92 -0.30 -4.19
C GLY A 96 4.02 -1.30 -3.46
N GLY A 97 3.57 -0.98 -2.24
CA GLY A 97 2.72 -1.89 -1.47
C GLY A 97 1.38 -2.17 -2.13
N PHE A 98 0.69 -1.14 -2.62
CA PHE A 98 -0.56 -1.29 -3.36
C PHE A 98 -0.32 -1.96 -4.70
N THR A 99 0.71 -1.56 -5.43
CA THR A 99 1.14 -2.21 -6.68
C THR A 99 1.36 -3.71 -6.49
N ASP A 100 2.14 -4.15 -5.47
CA ASP A 100 2.37 -5.59 -5.19
C ASP A 100 1.05 -6.33 -4.91
N CYS A 101 0.11 -5.69 -4.23
CA CYS A 101 -1.22 -6.25 -3.99
C CYS A 101 -2.01 -6.44 -5.29
N LEU A 102 -2.07 -5.41 -6.13
CA LEU A 102 -2.77 -5.46 -7.43
C LEU A 102 -2.19 -6.52 -8.36
N LEU A 103 -0.86 -6.59 -8.47
CA LEU A 103 -0.16 -7.58 -9.30
C LEU A 103 -0.45 -9.01 -8.86
N ARG A 104 -0.49 -9.26 -7.54
CA ARG A 104 -0.84 -10.57 -6.96
C ARG A 104 -2.31 -10.91 -7.11
N ALA A 105 -3.18 -9.91 -7.11
CA ALA A 105 -4.61 -10.06 -7.39
C ALA A 105 -4.93 -10.25 -8.88
N GLY A 106 -3.91 -10.24 -9.76
CA GLY A 106 -4.03 -10.57 -11.16
C GLY A 106 -4.20 -9.36 -12.09
N ALA A 107 -3.88 -8.15 -11.65
CA ALA A 107 -3.84 -6.98 -12.54
C ALA A 107 -2.88 -7.24 -13.72
N SER A 108 -3.32 -6.89 -14.92
CA SER A 108 -2.52 -7.04 -16.14
C SER A 108 -1.48 -5.94 -16.28
N ARG A 109 -1.75 -4.77 -15.70
CA ARG A 109 -0.85 -3.62 -15.68
C ARG A 109 -1.10 -2.75 -14.45
N VAL A 110 -0.03 -2.18 -13.90
CA VAL A 110 -0.11 -1.14 -12.89
C VAL A 110 0.76 0.04 -13.35
N VAL A 111 0.13 1.19 -13.50
CA VAL A 111 0.82 2.47 -13.72
C VAL A 111 0.89 3.17 -12.37
N GLY A 112 2.10 3.39 -11.86
CA GLY A 112 2.32 4.01 -10.56
C GLY A 112 2.90 5.41 -10.68
N VAL A 113 2.49 6.31 -9.80
CA VAL A 113 3.04 7.66 -9.70
C VAL A 113 3.39 8.00 -8.26
N ASP A 114 4.53 8.65 -8.06
CA ASP A 114 4.96 9.16 -6.76
C ASP A 114 5.79 10.43 -6.91
N VAL A 115 5.69 11.36 -5.95
CA VAL A 115 6.54 12.56 -5.89
C VAL A 115 7.96 12.24 -5.42
N GLY A 116 8.13 11.16 -4.65
CA GLY A 116 9.40 10.64 -4.20
C GLY A 116 10.22 10.02 -5.33
N LYS A 117 11.50 9.79 -5.06
CA LYS A 117 12.42 9.12 -5.98
C LYS A 117 13.13 7.98 -5.27
N ASP A 118 13.47 6.93 -6.02
CA ASP A 118 14.24 5.77 -5.57
C ASP A 118 13.61 5.01 -4.37
N GLN A 119 12.27 5.10 -4.22
CA GLN A 119 11.54 4.42 -3.14
C GLN A 119 10.99 3.06 -3.55
N LEU A 120 10.67 2.89 -4.82
CA LEU A 120 10.03 1.68 -5.32
C LEU A 120 10.91 0.45 -5.13
N ALA A 121 10.36 -0.61 -4.55
CA ALA A 121 11.10 -1.85 -4.32
C ALA A 121 11.58 -2.49 -5.64
N GLN A 122 12.83 -3.00 -5.68
CA GLN A 122 13.44 -3.51 -6.89
C GLN A 122 12.59 -4.57 -7.58
N LYS A 123 12.01 -5.51 -6.83
CA LYS A 123 11.15 -6.55 -7.39
C LYS A 123 9.89 -6.00 -8.09
N ILE A 124 9.43 -4.80 -7.72
CA ILE A 124 8.30 -4.12 -8.36
C ILE A 124 8.77 -3.41 -9.62
N LYS A 125 9.94 -2.77 -9.56
CA LYS A 125 10.59 -2.16 -10.74
C LYS A 125 10.84 -3.19 -11.86
N ASP A 126 11.18 -4.42 -11.48
CA ASP A 126 11.54 -5.50 -12.41
C ASP A 126 10.31 -6.25 -12.98
N ASP A 127 9.10 -6.02 -12.46
CA ASP A 127 7.88 -6.67 -12.99
C ASP A 127 7.46 -6.00 -14.32
N PRO A 128 7.41 -6.75 -15.44
CA PRO A 128 7.10 -6.18 -16.76
C PRO A 128 5.69 -5.57 -16.87
N ARG A 129 4.82 -5.82 -15.91
CA ARG A 129 3.47 -5.24 -15.86
C ARG A 129 3.45 -3.86 -15.22
N VAL A 130 4.58 -3.39 -14.66
CA VAL A 130 4.66 -2.12 -13.95
C VAL A 130 5.27 -1.06 -14.85
N ILE A 131 4.58 0.06 -14.93
CA ILE A 131 5.08 1.33 -15.46
C ILE A 131 5.06 2.31 -14.29
N PHE A 132 6.16 3.00 -14.01
CA PHE A 132 6.21 3.90 -12.87
C PHE A 132 6.85 5.24 -13.24
N PHE A 133 6.36 6.29 -12.61
CA PHE A 133 6.83 7.65 -12.78
C PHE A 133 7.14 8.26 -11.42
N GLU A 134 8.41 8.49 -11.15
CA GLU A 134 8.90 9.14 -9.94
C GLU A 134 9.07 10.66 -10.16
N GLY A 135 8.91 11.46 -9.11
CA GLY A 135 8.98 12.92 -9.18
C GLY A 135 7.71 13.57 -9.73
N VAL A 136 6.60 12.83 -9.85
CA VAL A 136 5.31 13.32 -10.32
C VAL A 136 4.46 13.80 -9.15
N ASN A 137 4.09 15.07 -9.16
CA ASN A 137 3.20 15.64 -8.16
C ASN A 137 1.74 15.29 -8.50
N ALA A 138 1.09 14.52 -7.63
CA ALA A 138 -0.29 14.10 -7.84
C ALA A 138 -1.29 15.27 -7.99
N ARG A 139 -0.98 16.48 -7.50
CA ARG A 139 -1.80 17.69 -7.67
C ARG A 139 -1.82 18.22 -9.12
N GLU A 140 -0.94 17.74 -9.95
CA GLU A 140 -0.78 18.16 -11.34
C GLU A 140 -0.79 16.96 -12.28
N LEU A 141 -1.34 15.83 -11.80
CA LEU A 141 -1.28 14.54 -12.48
C LEU A 141 -1.89 14.59 -13.90
N SER A 142 -2.93 15.38 -14.09
CA SER A 142 -3.56 15.57 -15.41
C SER A 142 -2.64 16.22 -16.45
N ARG A 143 -1.58 16.91 -16.02
CA ARG A 143 -0.56 17.53 -16.89
C ARG A 143 0.53 16.57 -17.35
N HIS A 144 0.45 15.30 -16.93
CA HIS A 144 1.41 14.25 -17.27
C HIS A 144 0.81 13.24 -18.27
N PRO A 145 0.76 13.58 -19.58
CA PRO A 145 0.17 12.70 -20.60
C PRO A 145 0.87 11.35 -20.68
N GLU A 146 2.18 11.28 -20.36
CA GLU A 146 2.96 10.04 -20.32
C GLU A 146 2.40 9.02 -19.33
N VAL A 147 1.82 9.44 -18.22
CA VAL A 147 1.17 8.56 -17.26
C VAL A 147 -0.06 7.91 -17.89
N ARG A 148 -0.85 8.72 -18.61
CA ARG A 148 -2.05 8.25 -19.33
C ARG A 148 -1.69 7.32 -20.49
N ASP A 149 -0.59 7.60 -21.18
CA ASP A 149 -0.08 6.79 -22.29
C ASP A 149 0.46 5.43 -21.79
N GLY A 150 0.66 5.26 -20.48
CA GLY A 150 0.94 3.98 -19.84
C GLY A 150 -0.21 2.97 -19.91
N PHE A 151 -1.45 3.40 -20.16
CA PHE A 151 -2.64 2.53 -20.30
C PHE A 151 -2.95 2.22 -21.76
N THR A 152 -3.45 1.02 -22.02
CA THR A 152 -3.82 0.59 -23.39
C THR A 152 -4.86 1.52 -24.02
N ASN A 153 -5.90 1.88 -23.26
CA ASN A 153 -6.98 2.76 -23.71
C ASN A 153 -6.91 4.16 -23.09
N LYS A 154 -5.74 4.54 -22.54
CA LYS A 154 -5.53 5.82 -21.85
C LYS A 154 -6.41 6.01 -20.61
N LYS A 155 -7.03 4.94 -20.10
CA LYS A 155 -7.93 4.90 -18.96
C LYS A 155 -7.60 3.70 -18.09
N ALA A 156 -7.84 3.87 -16.78
CA ALA A 156 -7.69 2.81 -15.80
C ALA A 156 -9.04 2.14 -15.52
N ASP A 157 -9.02 0.83 -15.26
CA ASP A 157 -10.17 0.11 -14.71
C ASP A 157 -10.37 0.43 -13.22
N LEU A 158 -9.24 0.59 -12.50
CA LEU A 158 -9.21 0.92 -11.08
C LEU A 158 -8.15 1.99 -10.80
N ILE A 159 -8.53 3.00 -10.03
CA ILE A 159 -7.61 3.97 -9.43
C ILE A 159 -7.53 3.66 -7.94
N VAL A 160 -6.31 3.44 -7.43
CA VAL A 160 -6.04 3.34 -5.99
C VAL A 160 -5.21 4.54 -5.53
N MET A 161 -5.47 5.04 -4.31
CA MET A 161 -4.72 6.16 -3.73
C MET A 161 -4.27 5.84 -2.31
N ASP A 162 -2.98 6.05 -2.03
CA ASP A 162 -2.39 6.01 -0.68
C ASP A 162 -1.45 7.22 -0.47
N LEU A 163 -2.04 8.39 -0.30
CA LEU A 163 -1.33 9.67 -0.21
C LEU A 163 -0.88 10.00 1.21
N SER A 164 0.23 10.71 1.34
CA SER A 164 0.74 11.24 2.61
C SER A 164 1.10 12.73 2.46
N PHE A 165 0.88 13.49 3.54
CA PHE A 165 1.22 14.92 3.63
C PHE A 165 0.47 15.85 2.66
N ILE A 166 -0.65 15.40 2.12
CA ILE A 166 -1.50 16.14 1.19
C ILE A 166 -2.96 15.72 1.39
N SER A 167 -3.89 16.66 1.28
CA SER A 167 -5.32 16.36 1.24
C SER A 167 -5.70 15.73 -0.10
N GLN A 168 -6.52 14.69 -0.04
CA GLN A 168 -7.04 14.02 -1.23
C GLN A 168 -7.91 14.95 -2.09
N THR A 169 -8.55 15.96 -1.47
CA THR A 169 -9.36 16.94 -2.20
C THR A 169 -8.58 17.70 -3.28
N MET A 170 -7.24 17.75 -3.14
CA MET A 170 -6.36 18.40 -4.12
C MET A 170 -5.98 17.48 -5.28
N VAL A 171 -6.23 16.17 -5.16
CA VAL A 171 -5.85 15.16 -6.17
C VAL A 171 -7.07 14.61 -6.91
N LEU A 172 -8.22 14.56 -6.25
CA LEU A 172 -9.46 14.06 -6.86
C LEU A 172 -9.81 14.73 -8.21
N PRO A 173 -9.62 16.07 -8.39
CA PRO A 173 -9.85 16.73 -9.69
C PRO A 173 -8.99 16.17 -10.82
N GLU A 174 -7.79 15.72 -10.49
CA GLU A 174 -6.79 15.26 -11.47
C GLU A 174 -7.09 13.85 -12.03
N LEU A 175 -7.98 13.09 -11.35
CA LEU A 175 -8.27 11.70 -11.70
C LEU A 175 -9.17 11.55 -12.92
N GLY A 176 -9.96 12.58 -13.27
CA GLY A 176 -10.94 12.52 -14.35
C GLY A 176 -10.36 12.13 -15.71
N VAL A 177 -9.12 12.55 -16.00
CA VAL A 177 -8.45 12.23 -17.28
C VAL A 177 -8.05 10.76 -17.40
N PHE A 178 -7.98 10.02 -16.27
CA PHE A 178 -7.63 8.60 -16.20
C PHE A 178 -8.85 7.70 -16.03
N ALA A 179 -10.04 8.27 -15.84
CA ALA A 179 -11.27 7.55 -15.55
C ALA A 179 -12.27 7.67 -16.71
N GLU A 180 -13.09 6.65 -16.87
CA GLU A 180 -14.28 6.62 -17.73
C GLU A 180 -15.45 6.03 -16.94
N GLU A 181 -16.64 6.00 -17.50
CA GLU A 181 -17.80 5.36 -16.85
C GLU A 181 -17.44 3.93 -16.40
N LYS A 182 -17.77 3.60 -15.15
CA LYS A 182 -17.47 2.34 -14.45
C LYS A 182 -16.03 2.16 -13.96
N THR A 183 -15.08 3.05 -14.23
CA THR A 183 -13.80 3.05 -13.53
C THR A 183 -14.05 3.01 -12.02
N ARG A 184 -13.32 2.17 -11.29
CA ARG A 184 -13.40 2.06 -9.82
C ARG A 184 -12.39 2.99 -9.15
N LEU A 185 -12.73 3.43 -7.94
CA LEU A 185 -11.85 4.19 -7.07
C LEU A 185 -11.78 3.49 -5.71
N ILE A 186 -10.58 3.20 -5.22
CA ILE A 186 -10.33 2.81 -3.83
C ILE A 186 -9.30 3.77 -3.26
N SER A 187 -9.72 4.63 -2.34
CA SER A 187 -8.87 5.65 -1.76
C SER A 187 -8.70 5.46 -0.26
N LEU A 188 -7.45 5.40 0.20
CA LEU A 188 -7.11 5.33 1.62
C LEU A 188 -7.09 6.74 2.22
N VAL A 189 -8.12 7.07 2.96
CA VAL A 189 -8.25 8.35 3.67
C VAL A 189 -7.45 8.30 4.96
N LYS A 190 -6.53 9.25 5.12
CA LYS A 190 -5.69 9.41 6.30
C LYS A 190 -6.09 10.70 7.04
N PRO A 191 -6.89 10.62 8.09
CA PRO A 191 -7.40 11.80 8.79
C PRO A 191 -6.34 12.77 9.24
N GLN A 192 -5.15 12.31 9.60
CA GLN A 192 -4.03 13.15 10.01
C GLN A 192 -3.54 14.12 8.92
N PHE A 193 -3.86 13.89 7.65
CA PHE A 193 -3.51 14.80 6.54
C PHE A 193 -4.73 15.62 6.05
N GLU A 194 -5.87 15.47 6.72
CA GLU A 194 -7.13 16.13 6.34
C GLU A 194 -7.67 17.11 7.38
N VAL A 195 -7.31 16.95 8.66
CA VAL A 195 -7.87 17.73 9.79
C VAL A 195 -7.21 19.10 10.00
N GLY A 196 -6.04 19.36 9.41
CA GLY A 196 -5.24 20.53 9.75
C GLY A 196 -4.44 20.36 11.06
N PRO A 197 -3.49 21.29 11.32
CA PRO A 197 -2.58 21.19 12.48
C PRO A 197 -3.32 21.19 13.83
N GLU A 198 -4.43 21.91 13.93
CA GLU A 198 -5.26 22.04 15.15
C GLU A 198 -5.96 20.73 15.54
N GLY A 199 -6.20 19.85 14.58
CA GLY A 199 -6.81 18.54 14.81
C GLY A 199 -5.83 17.46 15.26
N LEU A 200 -4.53 17.78 15.31
CA LEU A 200 -3.47 16.82 15.62
C LEU A 200 -3.03 16.89 17.09
N GLY A 201 -3.01 15.76 17.73
CA GLY A 201 -2.38 15.58 19.05
C GLY A 201 -0.88 15.28 18.94
N LYS A 202 -0.28 14.95 20.08
CA LYS A 202 1.14 14.56 20.17
C LYS A 202 1.43 13.37 19.23
N GLY A 203 2.48 13.50 18.44
CA GLY A 203 2.87 12.47 17.47
C GLY A 203 2.03 12.45 16.19
N GLY A 204 1.25 13.51 15.89
CA GLY A 204 0.44 13.57 14.68
C GLY A 204 -0.79 12.65 14.70
N ILE A 205 -1.28 12.32 15.89
CA ILE A 205 -2.42 11.40 16.05
C ILE A 205 -3.71 12.22 16.21
N VAL A 206 -4.70 11.92 15.41
CA VAL A 206 -6.07 12.44 15.56
C VAL A 206 -6.75 11.72 16.71
N ARG A 207 -7.16 12.45 17.75
CA ARG A 207 -7.73 11.86 18.99
C ARG A 207 -9.23 12.06 19.12
N ASP A 208 -9.76 13.15 18.54
CA ASP A 208 -11.18 13.44 18.63
C ASP A 208 -11.96 12.60 17.63
N PRO A 209 -12.86 11.72 18.08
CA PRO A 209 -13.70 10.90 17.19
C PRO A 209 -14.54 11.73 16.21
N LEU A 210 -14.97 12.93 16.60
CA LEU A 210 -15.77 13.81 15.75
C LEU A 210 -14.99 14.30 14.52
N LEU A 211 -13.66 14.37 14.60
CA LEU A 211 -12.82 14.75 13.46
C LEU A 211 -12.78 13.64 12.41
N TYR A 212 -12.85 12.37 12.81
CA TYR A 212 -12.92 11.27 11.84
C TYR A 212 -14.18 11.37 10.96
N ASP A 213 -15.35 11.62 11.58
CA ASP A 213 -16.60 11.75 10.84
C ASP A 213 -16.59 12.97 9.92
N ARG A 214 -16.06 14.11 10.40
CA ARG A 214 -15.88 15.31 9.57
C ARG A 214 -14.99 15.07 8.36
N VAL A 215 -13.87 14.38 8.55
CA VAL A 215 -12.94 14.04 7.46
C VAL A 215 -13.62 13.13 6.45
N ARG A 216 -14.31 12.08 6.91
CA ARG A 216 -15.03 11.15 6.02
C ARG A 216 -16.08 11.88 5.20
N SER A 217 -16.91 12.73 5.83
CA SER A 217 -17.90 13.55 5.11
C SER A 217 -17.25 14.47 4.09
N LYS A 218 -16.21 15.23 4.47
CA LYS A 218 -15.46 16.12 3.58
C LYS A 218 -14.94 15.39 2.34
N ILE A 219 -14.33 14.21 2.53
CA ILE A 219 -13.77 13.45 1.41
C ILE A 219 -14.87 12.81 0.57
N ALA A 220 -15.96 12.34 1.19
CA ALA A 220 -17.11 11.80 0.49
C ALA A 220 -17.79 12.86 -0.42
N GLU A 221 -17.94 14.08 0.09
CA GLU A 221 -18.43 15.23 -0.70
C GLU A 221 -17.52 15.49 -1.90
N ALA A 222 -16.20 15.63 -1.67
CA ALA A 222 -15.23 15.87 -2.74
C ALA A 222 -15.22 14.74 -3.79
N VAL A 223 -15.30 13.48 -3.37
CA VAL A 223 -15.41 12.32 -4.28
C VAL A 223 -16.65 12.46 -5.16
N THR A 224 -17.80 12.81 -4.55
CA THR A 224 -19.08 12.96 -5.27
C THR A 224 -19.06 14.16 -6.24
N GLU A 225 -18.49 15.29 -5.83
CA GLU A 225 -18.35 16.50 -6.66
C GLU A 225 -17.54 16.24 -7.94
N HIS A 226 -16.60 15.28 -7.89
CA HIS A 226 -15.81 14.89 -9.06
C HIS A 226 -16.39 13.71 -9.86
N GLY A 227 -17.70 13.46 -9.73
CA GLY A 227 -18.45 12.51 -10.54
C GLY A 227 -18.18 11.05 -10.18
N TRP A 228 -17.94 10.77 -8.90
CA TRP A 228 -17.85 9.41 -8.37
C TRP A 228 -19.05 9.11 -7.47
N LYS A 229 -19.72 8.00 -7.70
CA LYS A 229 -20.74 7.48 -6.80
C LYS A 229 -20.05 6.61 -5.75
N ILE A 230 -20.20 6.96 -4.46
CA ILE A 230 -19.70 6.15 -3.37
C ILE A 230 -20.54 4.89 -3.22
N LEU A 231 -19.87 3.75 -3.12
CA LEU A 231 -20.48 2.43 -2.95
C LEU A 231 -20.28 1.88 -1.54
N ASP A 232 -19.13 2.17 -0.90
CA ASP A 232 -18.81 1.80 0.49
C ASP A 232 -17.80 2.79 1.09
N ASP A 233 -17.86 2.97 2.42
CA ASP A 233 -16.92 3.76 3.22
C ASP A 233 -16.72 3.03 4.55
N PHE A 234 -15.49 2.60 4.83
CA PHE A 234 -15.19 1.70 5.93
C PHE A 234 -13.79 1.91 6.52
N GLU A 235 -13.61 1.50 7.78
CA GLU A 235 -12.30 1.56 8.46
C GLU A 235 -11.31 0.57 7.82
N SER A 236 -10.08 1.01 7.65
CA SER A 236 -8.98 0.17 7.16
C SER A 236 -8.77 -1.05 8.05
N PRO A 237 -8.53 -2.26 7.49
CA PRO A 237 -8.34 -3.48 8.27
C PRO A 237 -7.13 -3.43 9.20
N ILE A 238 -6.18 -2.54 8.93
CA ILE A 238 -5.04 -2.29 9.81
C ILE A 238 -4.81 -0.80 9.97
N PRO A 239 -4.41 -0.34 11.17
CA PRO A 239 -4.17 1.08 11.45
C PRO A 239 -2.94 1.61 10.71
N GLY A 240 -2.85 2.93 10.63
CA GLY A 240 -1.67 3.64 10.18
C GLY A 240 -0.43 3.36 11.01
N LYS A 241 0.73 3.80 10.51
CA LYS A 241 2.05 3.54 11.14
C LYS A 241 2.12 4.03 12.58
N GLU A 242 1.56 5.19 12.86
CA GLU A 242 1.57 5.83 14.19
C GLU A 242 0.33 5.46 15.03
N GLY A 243 -0.49 4.50 14.57
CA GLY A 243 -1.71 4.08 15.25
C GLY A 243 -2.95 4.92 14.89
N ASN A 244 -2.85 5.85 13.93
CA ASN A 244 -4.01 6.57 13.42
C ASN A 244 -5.01 5.60 12.78
N LYS A 245 -6.29 5.83 13.04
CA LYS A 245 -7.35 5.23 12.23
C LYS A 245 -7.28 5.77 10.82
N GLU A 246 -7.47 4.89 9.85
CA GLU A 246 -7.54 5.22 8.44
C GLU A 246 -8.81 4.58 7.86
N PHE A 247 -9.32 5.13 6.78
CA PHE A 247 -10.57 4.70 6.18
C PHE A 247 -10.39 4.49 4.68
N PHE A 248 -11.18 3.61 4.10
CA PHE A 248 -11.29 3.48 2.65
C PHE A 248 -12.60 4.06 2.17
N ILE A 249 -12.54 4.79 1.06
CA ILE A 249 -13.70 5.11 0.23
C ILE A 249 -13.61 4.27 -1.03
N TYR A 250 -14.68 3.55 -1.33
CA TYR A 250 -14.86 2.80 -2.56
C TYR A 250 -15.96 3.44 -3.40
N GLY A 251 -15.61 3.78 -4.63
CA GLY A 251 -16.52 4.46 -5.55
C GLY A 251 -16.46 3.93 -6.98
N ILE A 252 -17.40 4.39 -7.78
CA ILE A 252 -17.47 4.12 -9.21
C ILE A 252 -17.66 5.44 -9.96
N LYS A 253 -16.91 5.64 -11.04
CA LYS A 253 -17.12 6.80 -11.91
C LYS A 253 -18.49 6.70 -12.60
N THR A 254 -19.28 7.76 -12.47
CA THR A 254 -20.55 7.89 -13.20
C THR A 254 -20.26 8.46 -14.58
N GLY A 255 -21.09 8.12 -15.58
CA GLY A 255 -21.12 8.82 -16.85
C GLY A 255 -21.54 10.28 -16.65
N ASP A 256 -21.09 11.15 -17.53
CA ASP A 256 -21.55 12.55 -17.61
C ASP A 256 -23.01 12.63 -17.99
#